data_a4c2980731a4f03b8f426921bc214518
#
_entry.id   a4c2980731a4f03b8f426921bc214518
#
_cell.length_a   1.000
_cell.length_b   1.000
_cell.length_c   1.000
_cell.angle_alpha   90.00
_cell.angle_beta   90.00
_cell.angle_gamma   90.00
#
_symmetry.space_group_name_H-M   'P 1'
#
loop_
_entity.id
_entity.type
_entity.pdbx_description
1 polymer ?
#
loop_
_entity_poly.entity_id
_entity_poly.type
_entity_poly.pdbx_seq_one_letter_code
_entity_poly.pdbx_strand_id
1 'polypeptide(L)'
;MSNRCCSYIKLGLSAVLLAAAMTSQNATPVHATIKAWSSAFHDQQMAVSGGTLYVRIGGHGPAVLLLHGFGDTGDMWVPLAEILVKDHTVVVPDLRGMGLSSHQDGGYEKTAQARDLAGILDRLGIQNVALVTHDIGNMVGYALAALYPARVARWVVMDVPLPGIGHWDKQLKHPKGWHFNFRGPDVERLVAGRERILLDRFYNELSANPASIDDQTRDDYAALYALPGAIHDAFSGQYAAFAQDAIDNQKLVSKGKLTHNTRR
;
A
#
# COMPACT_ATOMS: atom_id res chain seq x y z
N MET A 1 82.06 -33.61 -13.82
CA MET A 1 82.64 -33.47 -12.47
C MET A 1 81.78 -32.47 -11.71
N SER A 2 81.39 -32.82 -10.51
CA SER A 2 80.70 -32.07 -9.51
C SER A 2 79.19 -31.97 -9.63
N ASN A 3 78.57 -32.94 -8.95
CA ASN A 3 77.11 -32.89 -8.54
C ASN A 3 76.89 -31.81 -7.50
N ARG A 4 75.83 -31.03 -7.68
CA ARG A 4 75.23 -30.32 -6.55
C ARG A 4 73.76 -30.70 -6.45
N CYS A 5 73.51 -31.35 -5.35
CA CYS A 5 72.19 -31.77 -4.85
C CYS A 5 71.37 -30.54 -4.49
N CYS A 6 70.16 -30.34 -5.03
CA CYS A 6 69.22 -29.36 -4.56
C CYS A 6 68.08 -30.05 -3.77
N SER A 7 68.11 -29.79 -2.49
CA SER A 7 67.08 -30.22 -1.53
C SER A 7 65.84 -29.40 -1.74
N TYR A 8 64.76 -30.08 -2.02
CA TYR A 8 63.40 -29.44 -2.04
C TYR A 8 62.80 -29.48 -0.64
N ILE A 9 62.61 -28.28 -0.09
CA ILE A 9 61.82 -28.06 1.13
C ILE A 9 60.36 -28.12 0.74
N LYS A 10 59.61 -29.12 1.22
CA LYS A 10 58.15 -29.16 1.15
C LYS A 10 57.57 -28.25 2.23
N LEU A 11 57.05 -27.09 1.82
CA LEU A 11 56.18 -26.31 2.66
C LEU A 11 54.76 -26.89 2.57
N GLY A 12 54.30 -27.46 3.68
CA GLY A 12 52.90 -27.86 3.84
C GLY A 12 52.03 -26.62 4.01
N LEU A 13 51.15 -26.33 3.04
CA LEU A 13 50.06 -25.40 3.20
C LEU A 13 48.95 -26.09 3.98
N SER A 14 48.83 -25.75 5.27
CA SER A 14 47.59 -26.05 6.03
C SER A 14 46.55 -25.02 5.65
N ALA A 15 45.58 -25.44 4.82
CA ALA A 15 44.39 -24.64 4.54
C ALA A 15 43.48 -24.66 5.77
N VAL A 16 43.45 -23.57 6.51
CA VAL A 16 42.45 -23.32 7.55
C VAL A 16 41.17 -22.89 6.84
N LEU A 17 40.20 -23.80 6.71
CA LEU A 17 38.83 -23.50 6.32
C LEU A 17 38.16 -22.73 7.48
N LEU A 18 38.10 -21.41 7.37
CA LEU A 18 37.20 -20.60 8.18
C LEU A 18 35.80 -20.82 7.65
N ALA A 19 35.02 -21.71 8.27
CA ALA A 19 33.59 -21.79 8.07
C ALA A 19 32.94 -20.56 8.72
N ALA A 20 32.64 -19.54 7.92
CA ALA A 20 31.79 -18.44 8.34
C ALA A 20 30.38 -19.00 8.54
N ALA A 21 30.03 -19.27 9.79
CA ALA A 21 28.63 -19.51 10.16
C ALA A 21 27.84 -18.24 9.86
N MET A 22 27.16 -18.19 8.72
CA MET A 22 26.10 -17.24 8.48
C MET A 22 24.95 -17.60 9.44
N THR A 23 24.93 -16.96 10.60
CA THR A 23 23.75 -16.91 11.42
C THR A 23 22.71 -16.14 10.62
N SER A 24 21.78 -16.85 10.01
CA SER A 24 20.54 -16.30 9.52
C SER A 24 19.88 -15.67 10.75
N GLN A 25 20.03 -14.36 10.89
CA GLN A 25 19.18 -13.62 11.80
C GLN A 25 17.77 -13.75 11.19
N ASN A 26 16.96 -14.61 11.78
CA ASN A 26 15.53 -14.57 11.60
C ASN A 26 15.09 -13.17 12.04
N ALA A 27 14.98 -12.26 11.09
CA ALA A 27 14.33 -11.01 11.33
C ALA A 27 12.90 -11.36 11.75
N THR A 28 12.60 -11.17 13.01
CA THR A 28 11.21 -11.19 13.49
C THR A 28 10.45 -10.24 12.58
N PRO A 29 9.34 -10.66 11.97
CA PRO A 29 8.54 -9.74 11.17
C PRO A 29 8.19 -8.56 12.09
N VAL A 30 8.62 -7.37 11.70
CA VAL A 30 8.26 -6.14 12.40
C VAL A 30 6.77 -5.95 12.18
N HIS A 31 5.95 -6.42 13.10
CA HIS A 31 4.56 -6.04 13.17
C HIS A 31 4.50 -4.63 13.76
N ALA A 32 4.77 -3.63 12.93
CA ALA A 32 4.54 -2.24 13.27
C ALA A 32 3.04 -2.02 13.32
N THR A 33 2.46 -2.09 14.49
CA THR A 33 1.06 -1.75 14.73
C THR A 33 1.03 -0.30 15.15
N ILE A 34 0.71 0.59 14.23
CA ILE A 34 0.74 2.05 14.44
C ILE A 34 -0.24 2.47 15.55
N LYS A 35 -1.40 1.82 15.62
CA LYS A 35 -2.30 1.84 16.78
C LYS A 35 -2.80 0.44 17.00
N ALA A 36 -2.78 0.01 18.26
CA ALA A 36 -3.31 -1.30 18.62
C ALA A 36 -4.80 -1.37 18.26
N TRP A 37 -5.15 -2.31 17.41
CA TRP A 37 -6.53 -2.69 17.15
C TRP A 37 -7.09 -3.40 18.38
N SER A 38 -8.34 -3.12 18.75
CA SER A 38 -8.98 -3.83 19.85
C SER A 38 -9.23 -5.30 19.50
N SER A 39 -9.52 -6.11 20.51
CA SER A 39 -9.88 -7.52 20.34
C SER A 39 -11.19 -7.75 19.55
N ALA A 40 -11.92 -6.68 19.21
CA ALA A 40 -13.07 -6.75 18.32
C ALA A 40 -12.68 -7.02 16.86
N PHE A 41 -11.40 -6.83 16.52
CA PHE A 41 -10.85 -7.09 15.18
C PHE A 41 -9.99 -8.34 15.16
N HIS A 42 -10.00 -9.01 14.05
CA HIS A 42 -9.04 -10.03 13.66
C HIS A 42 -8.50 -9.70 12.28
N ASP A 43 -7.31 -10.20 11.99
CA ASP A 43 -6.64 -9.99 10.71
C ASP A 43 -6.42 -11.31 9.98
N GLN A 44 -6.36 -11.24 8.66
CA GLN A 44 -6.04 -12.37 7.81
C GLN A 44 -5.45 -11.94 6.48
N GLN A 45 -4.59 -12.80 5.92
CA GLN A 45 -4.13 -12.69 4.54
C GLN A 45 -5.19 -13.28 3.60
N MET A 46 -5.80 -12.46 2.77
CA MET A 46 -6.82 -12.89 1.82
C MET A 46 -6.25 -12.95 0.41
N ALA A 47 -6.34 -14.13 -0.22
CA ALA A 47 -5.82 -14.32 -1.57
C ALA A 47 -6.53 -13.42 -2.58
N VAL A 48 -5.76 -12.81 -3.49
CA VAL A 48 -6.21 -12.02 -4.63
C VAL A 48 -5.43 -12.45 -5.88
N SER A 49 -5.70 -11.82 -7.02
CA SER A 49 -4.93 -12.13 -8.22
C SER A 49 -3.47 -11.72 -8.04
N GLY A 50 -2.56 -12.70 -8.09
CA GLY A 50 -1.11 -12.49 -7.99
C GLY A 50 -0.54 -12.38 -6.58
N GLY A 51 -1.35 -12.48 -5.50
CA GLY A 51 -0.85 -12.39 -4.14
C GLY A 51 -1.93 -12.40 -3.07
N THR A 52 -1.69 -11.66 -1.99
CA THR A 52 -2.63 -11.52 -0.87
C THR A 52 -2.79 -10.07 -0.45
N LEU A 53 -3.97 -9.71 0.06
CA LEU A 53 -4.17 -8.49 0.83
C LEU A 53 -4.27 -8.84 2.31
N TYR A 54 -3.63 -8.04 3.14
CA TYR A 54 -3.81 -8.06 4.59
C TYR A 54 -5.09 -7.31 4.92
N VAL A 55 -6.02 -7.96 5.59
CA VAL A 55 -7.36 -7.42 5.85
C VAL A 55 -7.69 -7.54 7.32
N ARG A 56 -8.04 -6.44 7.94
CA ARG A 56 -8.58 -6.39 9.30
C ARG A 56 -10.10 -6.38 9.23
N ILE A 57 -10.75 -7.23 10.02
CA ILE A 57 -12.19 -7.41 10.00
C ILE A 57 -12.70 -7.44 11.44
N GLY A 58 -13.77 -6.71 11.72
CA GLY A 58 -14.38 -6.69 13.05
C GLY A 58 -15.86 -6.36 13.03
N GLY A 59 -16.53 -6.61 14.15
CA GLY A 59 -17.92 -6.24 14.37
C GLY A 59 -18.96 -7.09 13.63
N HIS A 60 -20.17 -6.58 13.60
CA HIS A 60 -21.34 -7.23 12.99
C HIS A 60 -22.35 -6.15 12.55
N GLY A 61 -23.21 -6.46 11.60
CA GLY A 61 -24.21 -5.52 11.05
C GLY A 61 -23.89 -5.07 9.64
N PRO A 62 -24.44 -3.92 9.18
CA PRO A 62 -24.18 -3.39 7.84
C PRO A 62 -22.68 -3.19 7.60
N ALA A 63 -22.20 -3.58 6.42
CA ALA A 63 -20.76 -3.57 6.15
C ALA A 63 -20.24 -2.18 5.76
N VAL A 64 -19.05 -1.84 6.28
CA VAL A 64 -18.27 -0.65 5.94
C VAL A 64 -16.89 -1.09 5.45
N LEU A 65 -16.49 -0.62 4.26
CA LEU A 65 -15.15 -0.83 3.69
C LEU A 65 -14.36 0.47 3.77
N LEU A 66 -13.20 0.42 4.42
CA LEU A 66 -12.33 1.58 4.65
C LEU A 66 -11.05 1.42 3.82
N LEU A 67 -10.78 2.35 2.87
CA LEU A 67 -9.60 2.32 1.99
C LEU A 67 -8.69 3.49 2.27
N HIS A 68 -7.44 3.18 2.64
CA HIS A 68 -6.40 4.15 3.00
C HIS A 68 -5.73 4.79 1.77
N GLY A 69 -4.87 5.78 2.01
CA GLY A 69 -4.11 6.52 1.02
C GLY A 69 -2.64 6.14 0.93
N PHE A 70 -1.91 6.92 0.13
CA PHE A 70 -0.46 6.87 0.08
C PHE A 70 0.16 7.50 1.34
N GLY A 71 1.25 6.92 1.81
CA GLY A 71 1.89 7.34 3.06
C GLY A 71 1.26 6.75 4.32
N ASP A 72 0.14 6.05 4.16
CA ASP A 72 -0.65 5.42 5.21
C ASP A 72 -0.79 3.91 4.96
N THR A 73 -1.45 3.24 5.89
CA THR A 73 -1.97 1.86 5.77
C THR A 73 -3.38 1.80 6.35
N GLY A 74 -3.99 0.62 6.42
CA GLY A 74 -5.27 0.44 7.08
C GLY A 74 -5.32 0.96 8.51
N ASP A 75 -4.16 1.09 9.16
CA ASP A 75 -4.05 1.57 10.55
C ASP A 75 -4.50 3.03 10.74
N MET A 76 -4.50 3.85 9.68
CA MET A 76 -5.05 5.21 9.74
C MET A 76 -6.52 5.23 10.17
N TRP A 77 -7.22 4.14 9.91
CA TRP A 77 -8.65 4.01 10.17
C TRP A 77 -8.99 3.58 11.60
N VAL A 78 -8.01 3.21 12.45
CA VAL A 78 -8.26 2.75 13.82
C VAL A 78 -9.24 3.65 14.58
N PRO A 79 -9.10 4.99 14.60
CA PRO A 79 -10.03 5.84 15.35
C PRO A 79 -11.48 5.75 14.88
N LEU A 80 -11.71 5.61 13.57
CA LEU A 80 -13.06 5.46 13.00
C LEU A 80 -13.56 4.02 13.13
N ALA A 81 -12.70 3.05 12.87
CA ALA A 81 -13.02 1.63 12.91
C ALA A 81 -13.49 1.20 14.30
N GLU A 82 -12.83 1.68 15.38
CA GLU A 82 -13.19 1.41 16.77
C GLU A 82 -14.57 1.99 17.18
N ILE A 83 -15.02 3.00 16.45
CA ILE A 83 -16.39 3.51 16.64
C ILE A 83 -17.38 2.64 15.91
N LEU A 84 -17.09 2.34 14.63
CA LEU A 84 -18.00 1.62 13.73
C LEU A 84 -18.18 0.14 14.09
N VAL A 85 -17.16 -0.50 14.66
CA VAL A 85 -17.19 -1.93 15.00
C VAL A 85 -18.28 -2.31 16.01
N LYS A 86 -18.85 -1.33 16.69
CA LYS A 86 -19.91 -1.54 17.70
C LYS A 86 -21.23 -1.99 17.06
N ASP A 87 -21.51 -1.56 15.84
CA ASP A 87 -22.79 -1.79 15.14
C ASP A 87 -22.66 -2.04 13.64
N HIS A 88 -21.41 -2.12 13.12
CA HIS A 88 -21.10 -2.40 11.72
C HIS A 88 -20.09 -3.54 11.59
N THR A 89 -20.16 -4.26 10.49
CA THR A 89 -19.06 -5.10 10.03
C THR A 89 -18.05 -4.20 9.34
N VAL A 90 -16.87 -4.03 9.93
CA VAL A 90 -15.82 -3.16 9.42
C VAL A 90 -14.76 -3.98 8.72
N VAL A 91 -14.43 -3.63 7.47
CA VAL A 91 -13.41 -4.30 6.63
C VAL A 91 -12.36 -3.27 6.25
N VAL A 92 -11.10 -3.51 6.61
CA VAL A 92 -9.98 -2.59 6.41
C VAL A 92 -8.82 -3.31 5.78
N PRO A 93 -8.72 -3.34 4.45
CA PRO A 93 -7.55 -3.88 3.77
C PRO A 93 -6.39 -2.89 3.78
N ASP A 94 -5.15 -3.40 3.83
CA ASP A 94 -4.02 -2.71 3.27
C ASP A 94 -4.07 -2.88 1.75
N LEU A 95 -3.92 -1.79 0.99
CA LEU A 95 -3.99 -1.85 -0.48
C LEU A 95 -2.80 -2.63 -1.05
N ARG A 96 -2.92 -3.09 -2.29
CA ARG A 96 -1.92 -3.88 -3.00
C ARG A 96 -0.52 -3.25 -2.90
N GLY A 97 0.48 -4.04 -2.46
CA GLY A 97 1.86 -3.61 -2.28
C GLY A 97 2.10 -2.58 -1.19
N MET A 98 1.13 -2.35 -0.31
CA MET A 98 1.23 -1.40 0.80
C MET A 98 1.00 -2.10 2.12
N GLY A 99 1.57 -1.57 3.20
CA GLY A 99 1.45 -2.11 4.55
C GLY A 99 1.92 -3.56 4.65
N LEU A 100 1.04 -4.44 5.11
CA LEU A 100 1.29 -5.87 5.28
C LEU A 100 0.71 -6.74 4.14
N SER A 101 0.16 -6.12 3.09
CA SER A 101 -0.21 -6.80 1.85
C SER A 101 1.01 -7.25 1.08
N SER A 102 0.90 -8.36 0.32
CA SER A 102 2.04 -8.89 -0.42
C SER A 102 2.50 -7.95 -1.53
N HIS A 103 3.82 -7.93 -1.76
CA HIS A 103 4.41 -7.31 -2.93
C HIS A 103 4.08 -8.13 -4.17
N GLN A 104 3.82 -7.48 -5.30
CA GLN A 104 3.34 -8.10 -6.52
C GLN A 104 3.98 -7.47 -7.76
N ASP A 105 4.20 -8.27 -8.79
CA ASP A 105 4.82 -7.80 -10.04
C ASP A 105 3.88 -7.01 -10.97
N GLY A 106 2.68 -6.62 -10.50
CA GLY A 106 1.71 -5.88 -11.31
C GLY A 106 0.31 -5.84 -10.74
N GLY A 107 -0.65 -5.38 -11.55
CA GLY A 107 -2.05 -5.25 -11.14
C GLY A 107 -2.31 -4.04 -10.26
N TYR A 108 -1.46 -3.02 -10.37
CA TYR A 108 -1.60 -1.78 -9.60
C TYR A 108 -2.62 -0.81 -10.19
N GLU A 109 -3.17 -1.10 -11.37
CA GLU A 109 -4.30 -0.36 -11.92
C GLU A 109 -5.48 -0.42 -10.95
N LYS A 110 -6.14 0.69 -10.77
CA LYS A 110 -7.24 0.80 -9.80
C LYS A 110 -8.42 -0.09 -10.14
N THR A 111 -8.60 -0.41 -11.42
CA THR A 111 -9.58 -1.41 -11.86
C THR A 111 -9.22 -2.84 -11.47
N ALA A 112 -7.93 -3.19 -11.40
CA ALA A 112 -7.46 -4.50 -10.91
C ALA A 112 -7.69 -4.60 -9.39
N GLN A 113 -7.27 -3.59 -8.64
CA GLN A 113 -7.47 -3.53 -7.19
C GLN A 113 -8.96 -3.53 -6.81
N ALA A 114 -9.83 -2.88 -7.60
CA ALA A 114 -11.27 -2.94 -7.40
C ALA A 114 -11.83 -4.37 -7.55
N ARG A 115 -11.28 -5.17 -8.48
CA ARG A 115 -11.66 -6.60 -8.63
C ARG A 115 -11.20 -7.42 -7.42
N ASP A 116 -10.00 -7.14 -6.90
CA ASP A 116 -9.52 -7.78 -5.68
C ASP A 116 -10.47 -7.53 -4.51
N LEU A 117 -10.87 -6.27 -4.29
CA LEU A 117 -11.82 -5.91 -3.23
C LEU A 117 -13.18 -6.57 -3.43
N ALA A 118 -13.71 -6.60 -4.66
CA ALA A 118 -14.96 -7.29 -4.94
C ALA A 118 -14.86 -8.79 -4.58
N GLY A 119 -13.74 -9.44 -4.93
CA GLY A 119 -13.47 -10.83 -4.59
C GLY A 119 -13.33 -11.06 -3.07
N ILE A 120 -12.76 -10.11 -2.34
CA ILE A 120 -12.69 -10.17 -0.87
C ILE A 120 -14.10 -10.08 -0.27
N LEU A 121 -14.90 -9.12 -0.71
CA LEU A 121 -16.30 -8.99 -0.26
C LEU A 121 -17.13 -10.25 -0.55
N ASP A 122 -16.91 -10.91 -1.70
CA ASP A 122 -17.57 -12.18 -2.03
C ASP A 122 -17.20 -13.29 -1.04
N ARG A 123 -15.92 -13.43 -0.69
CA ARG A 123 -15.45 -14.44 0.28
C ARG A 123 -15.97 -14.18 1.69
N LEU A 124 -16.20 -12.92 2.04
CA LEU A 124 -16.79 -12.51 3.31
C LEU A 124 -18.31 -12.61 3.31
N GLY A 125 -18.95 -12.97 2.19
CA GLY A 125 -20.41 -13.03 2.04
C GLY A 125 -21.08 -11.64 2.06
N ILE A 126 -20.31 -10.56 1.86
CA ILE A 126 -20.79 -9.18 1.90
C ILE A 126 -21.30 -8.76 0.54
N GLN A 127 -22.59 -8.48 0.43
CA GLN A 127 -23.23 -8.11 -0.84
C GLN A 127 -23.00 -6.65 -1.23
N ASN A 128 -23.04 -5.74 -0.28
CA ASN A 128 -22.76 -4.31 -0.50
C ASN A 128 -22.17 -3.67 0.76
N VAL A 129 -21.52 -2.53 0.57
CA VAL A 129 -20.86 -1.80 1.64
C VAL A 129 -21.22 -0.30 1.61
N ALA A 130 -21.14 0.36 2.76
CA ALA A 130 -20.81 1.76 2.83
C ALA A 130 -19.28 1.87 2.62
N LEU A 131 -18.85 2.70 1.69
CA LEU A 131 -17.44 2.87 1.32
C LEU A 131 -16.93 4.20 1.89
N VAL A 132 -15.78 4.17 2.57
CA VAL A 132 -15.07 5.36 3.05
C VAL A 132 -13.63 5.29 2.54
N THR A 133 -13.19 6.34 1.86
CA THR A 133 -11.94 6.30 1.12
C THR A 133 -11.15 7.60 1.24
N HIS A 134 -9.84 7.48 1.23
CA HIS A 134 -8.89 8.58 1.27
C HIS A 134 -7.81 8.40 0.20
N ASP A 135 -7.39 9.48 -0.45
CA ASP A 135 -6.27 9.54 -1.41
C ASP A 135 -6.31 8.43 -2.48
N ILE A 136 -5.29 7.59 -2.65
CA ILE A 136 -5.28 6.45 -3.60
C ILE A 136 -6.49 5.52 -3.36
N GLY A 137 -6.93 5.37 -2.11
CA GLY A 137 -8.16 4.63 -1.79
C GLY A 137 -9.40 5.18 -2.50
N ASN A 138 -9.49 6.50 -2.75
CA ASN A 138 -10.56 7.07 -3.58
C ASN A 138 -10.48 6.61 -5.02
N MET A 139 -9.26 6.50 -5.57
CA MET A 139 -9.06 6.04 -6.95
C MET A 139 -9.53 4.59 -7.11
N VAL A 140 -9.21 3.73 -6.14
CA VAL A 140 -9.67 2.34 -6.09
C VAL A 140 -11.19 2.29 -5.85
N GLY A 141 -11.70 3.10 -4.92
CA GLY A 141 -13.12 3.21 -4.61
C GLY A 141 -13.96 3.67 -5.81
N TYR A 142 -13.43 4.61 -6.61
CA TYR A 142 -14.05 5.02 -7.87
C TYR A 142 -14.17 3.84 -8.84
N ALA A 143 -13.09 3.10 -9.04
CA ALA A 143 -13.11 1.93 -9.91
C ALA A 143 -14.09 0.84 -9.40
N LEU A 144 -14.13 0.61 -8.08
CA LEU A 144 -15.07 -0.32 -7.45
C LEU A 144 -16.53 0.10 -7.70
N ALA A 145 -16.87 1.36 -7.43
CA ALA A 145 -18.22 1.87 -7.63
C ALA A 145 -18.64 1.88 -9.11
N ALA A 146 -17.69 2.16 -10.02
CA ALA A 146 -17.96 2.18 -11.46
C ALA A 146 -18.13 0.77 -12.06
N LEU A 147 -17.31 -0.19 -11.63
CA LEU A 147 -17.36 -1.58 -12.12
C LEU A 147 -18.48 -2.39 -11.46
N TYR A 148 -18.73 -2.14 -10.18
CA TYR A 148 -19.65 -2.91 -9.34
C TYR A 148 -20.64 -2.00 -8.59
N PRO A 149 -21.48 -1.24 -9.28
CA PRO A 149 -22.33 -0.22 -8.64
C PRO A 149 -23.29 -0.80 -7.58
N ALA A 150 -23.72 -2.04 -7.71
CA ALA A 150 -24.54 -2.72 -6.70
C ALA A 150 -23.80 -3.05 -5.40
N ARG A 151 -22.45 -3.00 -5.42
CA ARG A 151 -21.61 -3.29 -4.24
C ARG A 151 -21.39 -2.07 -3.34
N VAL A 152 -21.69 -0.86 -3.82
CA VAL A 152 -21.48 0.38 -3.09
C VAL A 152 -22.81 1.06 -2.82
N ALA A 153 -23.32 0.91 -1.59
CA ALA A 153 -24.58 1.50 -1.16
C ALA A 153 -24.48 3.02 -0.90
N ARG A 154 -23.36 3.44 -0.32
CA ARG A 154 -23.01 4.83 -0.01
C ARG A 154 -21.51 5.00 -0.12
N TRP A 155 -21.04 6.23 -0.39
CA TRP A 155 -19.61 6.50 -0.52
C TRP A 155 -19.24 7.86 0.07
N VAL A 156 -18.28 7.86 1.00
CA VAL A 156 -17.60 9.03 1.53
C VAL A 156 -16.24 9.15 0.85
N VAL A 157 -16.04 10.26 0.16
CA VAL A 157 -14.82 10.57 -0.61
C VAL A 157 -14.02 11.63 0.13
N MET A 158 -12.75 11.37 0.41
CA MET A 158 -11.86 12.34 1.06
C MET A 158 -10.60 12.55 0.20
N ASP A 159 -10.43 13.79 -0.23
CA ASP A 159 -9.22 14.44 -0.70
C ASP A 159 -8.33 13.67 -1.71
N VAL A 160 -8.78 13.57 -3.00
CA VAL A 160 -7.83 13.28 -4.10
C VAL A 160 -8.45 13.51 -5.47
N PRO A 161 -7.67 13.93 -6.48
CA PRO A 161 -8.07 13.94 -7.88
C PRO A 161 -8.08 12.51 -8.45
N LEU A 162 -8.91 12.30 -9.48
CA LEU A 162 -8.93 11.03 -10.22
C LEU A 162 -8.07 11.15 -11.49
N PRO A 163 -7.16 10.20 -11.77
CA PRO A 163 -6.38 10.17 -13.00
C PRO A 163 -7.28 10.31 -14.23
N GLY A 164 -6.94 11.28 -15.09
CA GLY A 164 -7.64 11.53 -16.35
C GLY A 164 -9.04 12.16 -16.24
N ILE A 165 -9.52 12.50 -15.04
CA ILE A 165 -10.84 13.09 -14.79
C ILE A 165 -10.70 14.51 -14.22
N GLY A 166 -11.57 15.41 -14.67
CA GLY A 166 -11.64 16.79 -14.14
C GLY A 166 -10.34 17.57 -14.36
N HIS A 167 -9.74 18.05 -13.27
CA HIS A 167 -8.54 18.89 -13.33
C HIS A 167 -7.23 18.10 -13.12
N TRP A 168 -7.18 16.83 -13.50
CA TRP A 168 -6.01 15.97 -13.34
C TRP A 168 -4.71 16.61 -13.87
N ASP A 169 -4.73 17.17 -15.09
CA ASP A 169 -3.53 17.80 -15.68
C ASP A 169 -3.04 19.03 -14.90
N LYS A 170 -3.94 19.77 -14.26
CA LYS A 170 -3.56 20.87 -13.35
C LYS A 170 -2.90 20.34 -12.10
N GLN A 171 -3.40 19.22 -11.58
CA GLN A 171 -2.86 18.58 -10.39
C GLN A 171 -1.45 18.05 -10.62
N LEU A 172 -1.19 17.44 -11.77
CA LEU A 172 0.16 16.99 -12.15
C LEU A 172 1.18 18.15 -12.25
N LYS A 173 0.71 19.35 -12.54
CA LYS A 173 1.55 20.57 -12.64
C LYS A 173 1.60 21.37 -11.35
N HIS A 174 0.80 21.02 -10.35
CA HIS A 174 0.76 21.74 -9.08
C HIS A 174 2.04 21.49 -8.26
N PRO A 175 2.68 22.51 -7.66
CA PRO A 175 3.91 22.30 -6.90
C PRO A 175 3.81 21.24 -5.80
N LYS A 176 2.68 21.17 -5.10
CA LYS A 176 2.44 20.11 -4.08
C LYS A 176 2.13 18.75 -4.68
N GLY A 177 1.81 18.65 -5.97
CA GLY A 177 1.51 17.40 -6.69
C GLY A 177 2.71 16.74 -7.37
N TRP A 178 3.95 17.23 -7.13
CA TRP A 178 5.15 16.71 -7.78
C TRP A 178 5.32 15.19 -7.61
N HIS A 179 4.89 14.62 -6.48
CA HIS A 179 4.98 13.21 -6.16
C HIS A 179 4.21 12.32 -7.14
N PHE A 180 3.15 12.79 -7.78
CA PHE A 180 2.42 12.04 -8.81
C PHE A 180 3.30 11.73 -10.04
N ASN A 181 4.39 12.49 -10.24
CA ASN A 181 5.37 12.27 -11.29
C ASN A 181 6.67 11.64 -10.76
N PHE A 182 6.80 11.42 -9.44
CA PHE A 182 7.97 10.86 -8.81
C PHE A 182 7.92 9.33 -8.88
N ARG A 183 8.49 8.76 -9.94
CA ARG A 183 8.43 7.34 -10.26
C ARG A 183 9.65 6.90 -11.08
N GLY A 184 9.86 5.58 -11.13
CA GLY A 184 10.97 4.96 -11.86
C GLY A 184 12.07 4.43 -10.95
N PRO A 185 13.05 3.68 -11.48
CA PRO A 185 14.04 2.92 -10.67
C PRO A 185 14.97 3.81 -9.83
N ASP A 186 15.26 5.04 -10.27
CA ASP A 186 16.09 5.95 -9.49
C ASP A 186 15.37 6.49 -8.26
N VAL A 187 14.04 6.55 -8.26
CA VAL A 187 13.25 6.95 -7.10
C VAL A 187 13.46 5.97 -5.94
N GLU A 188 13.44 4.68 -6.23
CA GLU A 188 13.69 3.64 -5.22
C GLU A 188 15.07 3.84 -4.58
N ARG A 189 16.11 4.08 -5.40
CA ARG A 189 17.48 4.34 -4.93
C ARG A 189 17.60 5.64 -4.12
N LEU A 190 16.84 6.68 -4.48
CA LEU A 190 16.82 7.96 -3.79
C LEU A 190 16.11 7.88 -2.44
N VAL A 191 15.08 7.06 -2.33
CA VAL A 191 14.22 6.95 -1.14
C VAL A 191 14.75 5.91 -0.15
N ALA A 192 15.38 4.83 -0.61
CA ALA A 192 15.88 3.75 0.23
C ALA A 192 16.74 4.27 1.39
N GLY A 193 16.32 3.96 2.62
CA GLY A 193 16.91 4.46 3.87
C GLY A 193 16.57 5.92 4.21
N ARG A 194 15.61 6.54 3.50
CA ARG A 194 15.14 7.92 3.69
C ARG A 194 13.60 8.01 3.67
N GLU A 195 12.92 6.90 3.90
CA GLU A 195 11.45 6.79 3.86
C GLU A 195 10.80 7.79 4.78
N ARG A 196 11.35 7.98 6.01
CA ARG A 196 10.87 8.98 6.97
C ARG A 196 10.94 10.39 6.39
N ILE A 197 12.00 10.77 5.68
CA ILE A 197 12.13 12.10 5.07
C ILE A 197 11.06 12.31 3.99
N LEU A 198 10.82 11.29 3.17
CA LEU A 198 9.79 11.33 2.15
C LEU A 198 8.39 11.47 2.77
N LEU A 199 8.07 10.65 3.77
CA LEU A 199 6.74 10.64 4.39
C LEU A 199 6.48 11.92 5.21
N ASP A 200 7.48 12.44 5.91
CA ASP A 200 7.38 13.74 6.61
C ASP A 200 6.97 14.88 5.69
N ARG A 201 7.38 14.82 4.42
CA ARG A 201 6.95 15.78 3.40
C ARG A 201 5.42 15.78 3.24
N PHE A 202 4.82 14.59 3.17
CA PHE A 202 3.36 14.47 3.05
C PHE A 202 2.67 14.97 4.31
N TYR A 203 3.12 14.53 5.48
CA TYR A 203 2.50 14.90 6.75
C TYR A 203 2.62 16.40 7.06
N ASN A 204 3.77 17.02 6.73
CA ASN A 204 4.00 18.42 7.03
C ASN A 204 3.35 19.38 6.04
N GLU A 205 3.22 18.99 4.75
CA GLU A 205 2.76 19.93 3.72
C GLU A 205 1.31 19.71 3.28
N LEU A 206 0.78 18.48 3.46
CA LEU A 206 -0.57 18.13 3.02
C LEU A 206 -1.55 18.00 4.18
N SER A 207 -1.08 17.76 5.40
CA SER A 207 -1.95 17.69 6.58
C SER A 207 -2.36 19.10 7.04
N ALA A 208 -3.63 19.24 7.42
CA ALA A 208 -4.14 20.47 8.03
C ALA A 208 -3.54 20.73 9.42
N ASN A 209 -3.19 19.67 10.16
CA ASN A 209 -2.52 19.72 11.44
C ASN A 209 -1.42 18.65 11.50
N PRO A 210 -0.17 18.99 11.09
CA PRO A 210 0.95 18.04 11.12
C PRO A 210 1.23 17.42 12.49
N ALA A 211 0.94 18.15 13.58
CA ALA A 211 1.17 17.67 14.93
C ALA A 211 0.18 16.56 15.37
N SER A 212 -0.89 16.34 14.62
CA SER A 212 -1.80 15.22 14.88
C SER A 212 -1.22 13.84 14.51
N ILE A 213 -0.12 13.83 13.75
CA ILE A 213 0.63 12.64 13.36
C ILE A 213 1.95 12.70 14.13
N ASP A 214 2.01 12.03 15.28
CA ASP A 214 3.16 12.04 16.17
C ASP A 214 4.37 11.31 15.57
N ASP A 215 5.54 11.52 16.17
CA ASP A 215 6.79 10.94 15.67
C ASP A 215 6.78 9.42 15.65
N GLN A 216 6.16 8.78 16.64
CA GLN A 216 6.07 7.32 16.66
C GLN A 216 5.25 6.80 15.48
N THR A 217 4.09 7.38 15.21
CA THR A 217 3.26 7.04 14.04
C THR A 217 4.02 7.21 12.72
N ARG A 218 4.79 8.29 12.60
CA ARG A 218 5.60 8.56 11.40
C ARG A 218 6.75 7.55 11.25
N ASP A 219 7.38 7.16 12.35
CA ASP A 219 8.45 6.14 12.34
C ASP A 219 7.87 4.76 11.97
N ASP A 220 6.69 4.42 12.48
CA ASP A 220 6.01 3.16 12.17
C ASP A 220 5.65 3.08 10.68
N TYR A 221 5.09 4.14 10.08
CA TYR A 221 4.85 4.19 8.64
C TYR A 221 6.16 4.12 7.84
N ALA A 222 7.20 4.83 8.26
CA ALA A 222 8.50 4.78 7.59
C ALA A 222 9.08 3.36 7.63
N ALA A 223 8.92 2.64 8.73
CA ALA A 223 9.35 1.24 8.86
C ALA A 223 8.60 0.31 7.89
N LEU A 224 7.28 0.50 7.70
CA LEU A 224 6.49 -0.25 6.72
C LEU A 224 6.94 0.03 5.28
N TYR A 225 7.23 1.30 4.95
CA TYR A 225 7.74 1.67 3.63
C TYR A 225 9.20 1.26 3.40
N ALA A 226 9.96 0.97 4.46
CA ALA A 226 11.32 0.42 4.38
C ALA A 226 11.35 -1.11 4.18
N LEU A 227 10.21 -1.80 4.21
CA LEU A 227 10.14 -3.22 3.89
C LEU A 227 10.62 -3.49 2.46
N PRO A 228 11.30 -4.62 2.20
CA PRO A 228 11.76 -4.96 0.86
C PRO A 228 10.63 -4.93 -0.16
N GLY A 229 10.78 -4.16 -1.24
CA GLY A 229 9.77 -4.00 -2.30
C GLY A 229 8.74 -2.89 -2.06
N ALA A 230 8.56 -2.39 -0.83
CA ALA A 230 7.50 -1.41 -0.53
C ALA A 230 7.64 -0.11 -1.33
N ILE A 231 8.87 0.43 -1.47
CA ILE A 231 9.13 1.62 -2.30
C ILE A 231 8.92 1.34 -3.78
N HIS A 232 9.31 0.16 -4.27
CA HIS A 232 9.03 -0.27 -5.64
C HIS A 232 7.52 -0.23 -5.92
N ASP A 233 6.73 -0.89 -5.09
CA ASP A 233 5.29 -0.99 -5.25
C ASP A 233 4.59 0.37 -5.15
N ALA A 234 5.08 1.25 -4.26
CA ALA A 234 4.54 2.59 -4.09
C ALA A 234 4.75 3.45 -5.36
N PHE A 235 5.94 3.48 -5.94
CA PHE A 235 6.28 4.38 -7.04
C PHE A 235 6.25 3.70 -8.42
N SER A 236 6.85 2.53 -8.56
CA SER A 236 6.85 1.78 -9.82
C SER A 236 5.57 0.95 -10.00
N GLY A 237 4.83 0.69 -8.91
CA GLY A 237 3.51 0.10 -8.93
C GLY A 237 2.40 1.15 -8.97
N GLN A 238 2.03 1.70 -7.80
CA GLN A 238 0.85 2.55 -7.63
C GLN A 238 0.88 3.82 -8.49
N TYR A 239 1.99 4.57 -8.49
CA TYR A 239 2.09 5.83 -9.24
C TYR A 239 2.31 5.60 -10.73
N ALA A 240 3.06 4.57 -11.12
CA ALA A 240 3.25 4.26 -12.53
C ALA A 240 1.93 3.84 -13.22
N ALA A 241 0.99 3.25 -12.48
CA ALA A 241 -0.32 2.85 -12.99
C ALA A 241 -1.22 4.05 -13.36
N PHE A 242 -0.97 5.27 -12.88
CA PHE A 242 -1.86 6.43 -13.12
C PHE A 242 -2.08 6.75 -14.60
N ALA A 243 -1.12 6.46 -15.47
CA ALA A 243 -1.29 6.65 -16.91
C ALA A 243 -2.37 5.71 -17.47
N GLN A 244 -2.34 4.43 -17.09
CA GLN A 244 -3.37 3.47 -17.48
C GLN A 244 -4.69 3.76 -16.76
N ASP A 245 -4.66 4.14 -15.48
CA ASP A 245 -5.86 4.53 -14.72
C ASP A 245 -6.60 5.70 -15.38
N ALA A 246 -5.87 6.68 -15.95
CA ALA A 246 -6.49 7.79 -16.68
C ALA A 246 -7.27 7.30 -17.91
N ILE A 247 -6.71 6.36 -18.66
CA ILE A 247 -7.38 5.75 -19.82
C ILE A 247 -8.61 4.96 -19.38
N ASP A 248 -8.48 4.18 -18.31
CA ASP A 248 -9.57 3.34 -17.81
C ASP A 248 -10.70 4.17 -17.22
N ASN A 249 -10.38 5.22 -16.47
CA ASN A 249 -11.38 6.14 -15.92
C ASN A 249 -12.17 6.85 -17.02
N GLN A 250 -11.49 7.34 -18.08
CA GLN A 250 -12.17 7.95 -19.23
C GLN A 250 -13.12 6.98 -19.94
N LYS A 251 -12.74 5.70 -20.09
CA LYS A 251 -13.60 4.64 -20.60
C LYS A 251 -14.80 4.37 -19.70
N LEU A 252 -14.63 4.39 -18.38
CA LEU A 252 -15.73 4.20 -17.42
C LEU A 252 -16.73 5.37 -17.50
N VAL A 253 -16.27 6.61 -17.57
CA VAL A 253 -17.11 7.80 -17.75
C VAL A 253 -17.86 7.73 -19.07
N SER A 254 -17.20 7.42 -20.19
CA SER A 254 -17.85 7.35 -21.51
C SER A 254 -18.94 6.28 -21.59
N LYS A 255 -18.86 5.25 -20.77
CA LYS A 255 -19.88 4.21 -20.62
C LYS A 255 -21.01 4.58 -19.66
N GLY A 256 -21.04 5.81 -19.15
CA GLY A 256 -22.04 6.29 -18.20
C GLY A 256 -21.98 5.59 -16.82
N LYS A 257 -20.84 4.98 -16.47
CA LYS A 257 -20.74 4.14 -15.28
C LYS A 257 -20.75 4.94 -13.97
N LEU A 258 -20.36 6.22 -13.99
CA LEU A 258 -20.58 7.16 -12.88
C LEU A 258 -20.84 8.54 -13.50
N THR A 259 -22.05 8.78 -13.92
CA THR A 259 -22.53 10.12 -14.25
C THR A 259 -22.94 10.85 -12.96
N HIS A 260 -22.67 12.14 -12.92
CA HIS A 260 -22.81 13.11 -11.83
C HIS A 260 -24.14 13.09 -11.03
N ASN A 261 -24.57 11.96 -10.51
CA ASN A 261 -25.72 11.88 -9.61
C ASN A 261 -25.32 11.46 -8.19
N THR A 262 -24.17 11.94 -7.71
CA THR A 262 -23.92 11.98 -6.28
C THR A 262 -24.79 13.10 -5.69
N ARG A 263 -25.94 12.75 -5.17
CA ARG A 263 -26.68 13.65 -4.27
C ARG A 263 -25.75 14.00 -3.12
N ARG A 264 -25.49 15.29 -2.98
CA ARG A 264 -24.76 15.88 -1.85
C ARG A 264 -25.49 15.63 -0.56
#